data_c9e9b00463edfa3fd9ca67b0c517c58f
#
_entry.id   c9e9b00463edfa3fd9ca67b0c517c58f
#
_cell.length_a   1.000
_cell.length_b   1.000
_cell.length_c   1.000
_cell.angle_alpha   90.00
_cell.angle_beta   90.00
_cell.angle_gamma   90.00
#
_symmetry.space_group_name_H-M   'P 1'
#
loop_
_entity.id
_entity.type
_entity.pdbx_description
1 polymer ?
#
loop_
_entity_poly.entity_id
_entity_poly.type
_entity_poly.pdbx_seq_one_letter_code
_entity_poly.pdbx_strand_id
1 'polypeptide(L)'
;MKMNVRQLADKETLEKVFAVVKQVQITGKPVKDFGWQVIRKDGAIRYIEGSISLQSDVSGNPAGFFVIVNDVTEHKQAQQDLIDSEEKFRVLAEATPTAIALFQDNRWIYANRAAELMCGYSIEELRQMNFWDIVHPDHKALTIERGLRRQRGEDVPGRYEFKIITKDGTEKWVDFSGASTMLKGRPAAIINVIDITDRKQMEEKYRNIFENAQEGIYQSTPEGKFILANQSMARILGYDSPEDLISSINDIARQVYVDYEDRVKFIKTMEDQNVTKNNEVRFYKKDGSIIWVSRTMHSVRNEKGQVLYYEGIVEDITEKKDSVERLRDALGGTVRAIASLVETRDPYTAGHQRQVADLARAIAAELGLSRDRIEGLRVAAIIHDIGKVSVPAEILSKPSKLTKIEFDLIKTHAQAGFDILKDIDFPWPVARIVLEHHERMNGSGYPRHLKGDDILIESRILSVADVVEAMGSHRPYRPALGIEPALEEIEHNKGILYDSAVSDACLKLFREKGYQLT
;
A
#
# COMPACT_ATOMS: atom_id res chain seq x y z
N MET A 1 80.09 -48.52 -7.16
CA MET A 1 79.86 -47.07 -6.89
C MET A 1 79.56 -46.96 -5.41
N LYS A 2 80.40 -46.41 -4.57
CA LYS A 2 80.12 -46.22 -3.12
C LYS A 2 79.25 -44.96 -2.98
N MET A 3 77.99 -45.15 -2.83
CA MET A 3 77.03 -44.04 -2.60
C MET A 3 77.08 -43.63 -1.11
N ASN A 4 77.28 -42.34 -0.81
CA ASN A 4 77.29 -41.85 0.55
C ASN A 4 75.87 -41.57 1.01
N VAL A 5 75.38 -42.18 2.10
CA VAL A 5 74.05 -42.02 2.71
C VAL A 5 73.72 -40.54 2.91
N ARG A 6 74.69 -39.68 3.11
CA ARG A 6 74.50 -38.22 3.25
C ARG A 6 73.93 -37.52 2.00
N GLN A 7 73.92 -38.20 0.86
CA GLN A 7 73.34 -37.65 -0.41
C GLN A 7 71.91 -38.09 -0.67
N LEU A 8 71.37 -38.91 0.21
CA LEU A 8 70.04 -39.53 0.01
C LEU A 8 68.92 -38.94 0.90
N ALA A 9 69.24 -38.00 1.80
CA ALA A 9 68.31 -37.44 2.70
C ALA A 9 68.71 -36.00 3.10
N ASP A 10 67.74 -35.22 3.52
CA ASP A 10 67.97 -33.88 4.10
C ASP A 10 68.67 -33.97 5.47
N LYS A 11 69.08 -32.81 5.97
CA LYS A 11 69.87 -32.76 7.22
C LYS A 11 69.13 -33.28 8.44
N GLU A 12 67.82 -32.96 8.54
CA GLU A 12 66.98 -33.39 9.66
C GLU A 12 66.71 -34.91 9.65
N THR A 13 66.41 -35.44 8.49
CA THR A 13 66.24 -36.89 8.27
C THR A 13 67.56 -37.65 8.58
N LEU A 14 68.71 -37.09 8.14
CA LEU A 14 70.06 -37.69 8.46
C LEU A 14 70.30 -37.73 9.96
N GLU A 15 70.02 -36.66 10.70
CA GLU A 15 70.15 -36.62 12.16
C GLU A 15 69.34 -37.71 12.83
N LYS A 16 68.03 -37.91 12.41
CA LYS A 16 67.12 -38.97 12.90
C LYS A 16 67.68 -40.37 12.57
N VAL A 17 68.12 -40.62 11.36
CA VAL A 17 68.71 -41.89 10.93
C VAL A 17 70.02 -42.21 11.73
N PHE A 18 70.90 -41.21 11.87
CA PHE A 18 72.11 -41.39 12.65
C PHE A 18 71.87 -41.65 14.14
N ALA A 19 70.86 -41.03 14.72
CA ALA A 19 70.45 -41.30 16.11
C ALA A 19 69.97 -42.75 16.27
N VAL A 20 69.20 -43.28 15.35
CA VAL A 20 68.75 -44.69 15.36
C VAL A 20 69.92 -45.65 15.15
N VAL A 21 70.79 -45.37 14.18
CA VAL A 21 72.05 -46.18 13.95
C VAL A 21 72.89 -46.23 15.20
N LYS A 22 73.09 -45.08 15.87
CA LYS A 22 73.82 -44.99 17.15
C LYS A 22 73.18 -45.78 18.27
N GLN A 23 71.83 -45.73 18.36
CA GLN A 23 71.09 -46.53 19.33
C GLN A 23 71.24 -48.03 19.10
N VAL A 24 71.15 -48.48 17.85
CA VAL A 24 71.38 -49.90 17.49
C VAL A 24 72.81 -50.33 17.79
N GLN A 25 73.80 -49.45 17.55
CA GLN A 25 75.25 -49.70 17.86
C GLN A 25 75.47 -49.87 19.34
N ILE A 26 74.84 -49.03 20.19
CA ILE A 26 75.02 -49.05 21.65
C ILE A 26 74.26 -50.22 22.27
N THR A 27 73.08 -50.49 21.83
CA THR A 27 72.16 -51.46 22.49
C THR A 27 72.30 -52.87 21.93
N GLY A 28 72.82 -53.02 20.72
CA GLY A 28 72.82 -54.27 19.96
C GLY A 28 71.41 -54.74 19.52
N LYS A 29 70.38 -54.04 19.88
CA LYS A 29 69.03 -54.41 19.56
C LYS A 29 68.53 -53.80 18.25
N PRO A 30 67.91 -54.55 17.35
CA PRO A 30 67.38 -54.01 16.12
C PRO A 30 66.21 -53.02 16.38
N VAL A 31 66.15 -51.95 15.59
CA VAL A 31 65.01 -51.05 15.52
C VAL A 31 64.22 -51.46 14.30
N LYS A 32 62.94 -51.74 14.50
CA LYS A 32 61.95 -52.10 13.47
C LYS A 32 61.01 -50.91 13.18
N ASP A 33 60.47 -50.91 12.00
CA ASP A 33 59.38 -49.99 11.55
C ASP A 33 59.76 -48.50 11.68
N PHE A 34 61.04 -48.23 11.43
CA PHE A 34 61.54 -46.86 11.43
C PHE A 34 61.36 -46.25 10.05
N GLY A 35 60.63 -45.13 10.00
CA GLY A 35 60.26 -44.42 8.76
C GLY A 35 61.15 -43.18 8.54
N TRP A 36 61.66 -43.00 7.32
CA TRP A 36 62.38 -41.78 6.94
C TRP A 36 62.18 -41.47 5.45
N GLN A 37 62.59 -40.26 5.03
CA GLN A 37 62.52 -39.82 3.63
C GLN A 37 63.86 -40.00 2.96
N VAL A 38 63.84 -40.39 1.70
CA VAL A 38 65.05 -40.40 0.83
C VAL A 38 64.81 -39.60 -0.42
N ILE A 39 65.85 -38.92 -0.89
CA ILE A 39 65.81 -38.13 -2.12
C ILE A 39 66.48 -38.94 -3.22
N ARG A 40 65.81 -39.28 -4.28
CA ARG A 40 66.32 -39.94 -5.45
C ARG A 40 67.21 -39.01 -6.29
N LYS A 41 68.01 -39.55 -7.22
CA LYS A 41 68.88 -38.76 -8.12
C LYS A 41 68.11 -37.77 -9.01
N ASP A 42 66.84 -38.05 -9.30
CA ASP A 42 65.92 -37.22 -10.06
C ASP A 42 65.25 -36.12 -9.20
N GLY A 43 65.60 -36.03 -7.90
CA GLY A 43 65.02 -35.08 -6.94
C GLY A 43 63.72 -35.56 -6.30
N ALA A 44 63.17 -36.70 -6.68
CA ALA A 44 61.95 -37.23 -6.11
C ALA A 44 62.14 -37.70 -4.68
N ILE A 45 61.24 -37.30 -3.78
CA ILE A 45 61.19 -37.72 -2.38
C ILE A 45 60.43 -39.07 -2.32
N ARG A 46 61.08 -40.04 -1.60
CA ARG A 46 60.43 -41.34 -1.30
C ARG A 46 60.33 -41.53 0.20
N TYR A 47 59.25 -42.06 0.65
CA TYR A 47 59.03 -42.47 2.04
C TYR A 47 59.42 -43.91 2.18
N ILE A 48 60.42 -44.16 3.00
CA ILE A 48 60.98 -45.51 3.23
C ILE A 48 60.66 -45.89 4.66
N GLU A 49 60.28 -47.11 4.86
CA GLU A 49 60.09 -47.72 6.17
C GLU A 49 60.92 -48.99 6.26
N GLY A 50 61.64 -49.19 7.33
CA GLY A 50 62.49 -50.32 7.41
C GLY A 50 63.03 -50.66 8.78
N SER A 51 63.84 -51.66 8.83
CA SER A 51 64.50 -52.16 10.06
C SER A 51 66.00 -52.03 9.92
N ILE A 52 66.67 -51.64 11.03
CA ILE A 52 68.07 -51.52 11.14
C ILE A 52 68.56 -52.48 12.22
N SER A 53 69.50 -53.36 11.90
CA SER A 53 70.14 -54.28 12.85
C SER A 53 71.68 -54.26 12.75
N LEU A 54 72.32 -54.55 13.85
CA LEU A 54 73.76 -54.65 13.90
C LEU A 54 74.24 -55.95 13.27
N GLN A 55 75.21 -55.87 12.37
CA GLN A 55 75.89 -57.03 11.82
C GLN A 55 77.22 -57.19 12.54
N SER A 56 77.50 -58.36 13.10
CA SER A 56 78.77 -58.71 13.73
C SER A 56 79.59 -59.64 12.84
N ASP A 57 80.92 -59.55 12.97
CA ASP A 57 81.83 -60.48 12.33
C ASP A 57 81.88 -61.83 13.07
N VAL A 58 82.64 -62.79 12.55
CA VAL A 58 82.82 -64.14 13.15
C VAL A 58 83.40 -64.12 14.56
N SER A 59 84.01 -63.00 14.96
CA SER A 59 84.55 -62.80 16.30
C SER A 59 83.64 -62.04 17.24
N GLY A 60 82.41 -61.70 16.80
CA GLY A 60 81.39 -60.98 17.61
C GLY A 60 81.53 -59.44 17.58
N ASN A 61 82.53 -58.87 16.85
CA ASN A 61 82.67 -57.43 16.80
C ASN A 61 81.76 -56.78 15.75
N PRO A 62 81.32 -55.54 16.00
CA PRO A 62 80.46 -54.81 15.07
C PRO A 62 81.11 -54.65 13.69
N ALA A 63 80.59 -55.29 12.64
CA ALA A 63 81.09 -55.27 11.27
C ALA A 63 80.33 -54.33 10.35
N GLY A 64 79.12 -53.94 10.74
CA GLY A 64 78.26 -53.08 9.93
C GLY A 64 76.81 -53.06 10.39
N PHE A 65 75.97 -52.56 9.54
CA PHE A 65 74.48 -52.55 9.77
C PHE A 65 73.84 -53.25 8.60
N PHE A 66 72.86 -54.07 8.91
CA PHE A 66 71.95 -54.64 7.95
C PHE A 66 70.65 -53.84 7.97
N VAL A 67 70.25 -53.32 6.82
CA VAL A 67 69.05 -52.45 6.69
C VAL A 67 68.15 -53.07 5.64
N ILE A 68 66.90 -53.38 6.06
CA ILE A 68 65.82 -53.77 5.18
C ILE A 68 64.93 -52.59 5.03
N VAL A 69 64.57 -52.21 3.82
CA VAL A 69 63.68 -51.05 3.51
C VAL A 69 62.54 -51.43 2.55
N ASN A 70 61.44 -50.87 2.84
CA ASN A 70 60.29 -50.88 1.96
C ASN A 70 59.97 -49.47 1.49
N ASP A 71 59.72 -49.26 0.23
CA ASP A 71 59.20 -48.00 -0.30
C ASP A 71 57.67 -47.98 -0.04
N VAL A 72 57.22 -47.11 0.85
CA VAL A 72 55.83 -46.92 1.24
C VAL A 72 55.22 -45.63 0.69
N THR A 73 55.88 -45.00 -0.29
CA THR A 73 55.50 -43.72 -0.85
C THR A 73 54.07 -43.71 -1.38
N GLU A 74 53.70 -44.70 -2.23
CA GLU A 74 52.37 -44.77 -2.80
C GLU A 74 51.27 -44.94 -1.73
N HIS A 75 51.58 -45.74 -0.71
CA HIS A 75 50.64 -45.94 0.40
C HIS A 75 50.45 -44.66 1.24
N LYS A 76 51.54 -43.98 1.58
CA LYS A 76 51.49 -42.69 2.30
C LYS A 76 50.79 -41.61 1.48
N GLN A 77 51.04 -41.57 0.17
CA GLN A 77 50.40 -40.60 -0.73
C GLN A 77 48.93 -40.84 -0.87
N ALA A 78 48.49 -42.08 -1.08
CA ALA A 78 47.08 -42.45 -1.14
C ALA A 78 46.35 -42.15 0.17
N GLN A 79 46.99 -42.38 1.31
CA GLN A 79 46.45 -42.03 2.62
C GLN A 79 46.28 -40.51 2.80
N GLN A 80 47.30 -39.72 2.38
CA GLN A 80 47.21 -38.26 2.44
C GLN A 80 46.16 -37.71 1.49
N ASP A 81 46.11 -38.22 0.25
CA ASP A 81 45.11 -37.82 -0.74
C ASP A 81 43.68 -38.10 -0.24
N LEU A 82 43.49 -39.20 0.47
CA LEU A 82 42.19 -39.51 1.10
C LEU A 82 41.83 -38.51 2.19
N ILE A 83 42.80 -38.22 3.10
CA ILE A 83 42.60 -37.21 4.17
C ILE A 83 42.26 -35.85 3.58
N ASP A 84 43.05 -35.42 2.58
CA ASP A 84 42.85 -34.13 1.91
C ASP A 84 41.49 -34.07 1.20
N SER A 85 41.06 -35.18 0.59
CA SER A 85 39.74 -35.28 -0.05
C SER A 85 38.59 -35.22 0.96
N GLU A 86 38.72 -35.94 2.09
CA GLU A 86 37.73 -35.90 3.16
C GLU A 86 37.64 -34.50 3.79
N GLU A 87 38.78 -33.84 4.00
CA GLU A 87 38.80 -32.47 4.55
C GLU A 87 38.18 -31.46 3.58
N LYS A 88 38.53 -31.54 2.29
CA LYS A 88 37.90 -30.69 1.26
C LYS A 88 36.38 -30.88 1.22
N PHE A 89 35.93 -32.11 1.23
CA PHE A 89 34.48 -32.40 1.27
C PHE A 89 33.82 -31.79 2.51
N ARG A 90 34.40 -32.01 3.69
CA ARG A 90 33.89 -31.48 4.95
C ARG A 90 33.85 -29.96 4.94
N VAL A 91 34.91 -29.29 4.53
CA VAL A 91 34.95 -27.82 4.49
C VAL A 91 33.89 -27.28 3.53
N LEU A 92 33.71 -27.86 2.35
CA LEU A 92 32.72 -27.44 1.38
C LEU A 92 31.29 -27.65 1.91
N ALA A 93 31.01 -28.80 2.51
CA ALA A 93 29.70 -29.12 3.04
C ALA A 93 29.32 -28.28 4.26
N GLU A 94 30.29 -28.03 5.18
CA GLU A 94 30.04 -27.26 6.41
C GLU A 94 29.99 -25.74 6.16
N ALA A 95 30.70 -25.25 5.15
CA ALA A 95 30.69 -23.82 4.80
C ALA A 95 29.45 -23.37 4.06
N THR A 96 28.65 -24.28 3.52
CA THR A 96 27.41 -23.91 2.81
C THR A 96 26.27 -23.62 3.78
N PRO A 97 25.52 -22.53 3.56
CA PRO A 97 24.33 -22.22 4.38
C PRO A 97 23.14 -23.15 4.10
N THR A 98 23.24 -24.00 3.09
CA THR A 98 22.20 -24.93 2.70
C THR A 98 22.32 -26.24 3.45
N ALA A 99 21.22 -26.79 3.92
CA ALA A 99 21.21 -28.07 4.58
C ALA A 99 21.53 -29.20 3.58
N ILE A 100 22.65 -29.88 3.79
CA ILE A 100 23.06 -31.04 3.00
C ILE A 100 23.02 -32.26 3.92
N ALA A 101 22.35 -33.32 3.44
CA ALA A 101 22.31 -34.58 4.16
C ALA A 101 22.39 -35.78 3.21
N LEU A 102 22.78 -36.91 3.78
CA LEU A 102 22.87 -38.20 3.09
C LEU A 102 22.12 -39.25 3.93
N PHE A 103 21.29 -40.04 3.29
CA PHE A 103 20.64 -41.18 3.95
C PHE A 103 20.73 -42.45 3.12
N GLN A 104 20.80 -43.57 3.82
CA GLN A 104 20.88 -44.91 3.28
C GLN A 104 20.09 -45.86 4.18
N ASP A 105 19.43 -46.86 3.62
CA ASP A 105 18.61 -47.82 4.39
C ASP A 105 17.62 -47.13 5.34
N ASN A 106 17.02 -46.02 4.86
CA ASN A 106 16.10 -45.12 5.59
C ASN A 106 16.70 -44.31 6.75
N ARG A 107 17.98 -44.44 7.02
CA ARG A 107 18.69 -43.79 8.12
C ARG A 107 19.61 -42.68 7.63
N TRP A 108 19.71 -41.62 8.40
CA TRP A 108 20.67 -40.56 8.17
C TRP A 108 22.10 -41.05 8.35
N ILE A 109 22.95 -40.79 7.38
CA ILE A 109 24.38 -41.12 7.42
C ILE A 109 25.22 -39.89 7.71
N TYR A 110 24.85 -38.77 7.10
CA TYR A 110 25.54 -37.49 7.23
C TYR A 110 24.49 -36.36 7.20
N ALA A 111 24.78 -35.32 7.97
CA ALA A 111 24.14 -34.02 7.90
C ALA A 111 25.18 -32.95 8.22
N ASN A 112 25.20 -31.88 7.44
CA ASN A 112 26.08 -30.74 7.72
C ASN A 112 25.48 -29.86 8.84
N ARG A 113 26.26 -28.91 9.33
CA ARG A 113 25.85 -27.98 10.38
C ARG A 113 24.56 -27.21 10.04
N ALA A 114 24.38 -26.81 8.76
CA ALA A 114 23.18 -26.13 8.33
C ALA A 114 21.92 -27.02 8.47
N ALA A 115 22.02 -28.32 8.21
CA ALA A 115 20.91 -29.25 8.39
C ALA A 115 20.54 -29.40 9.88
N GLU A 116 21.52 -29.50 10.78
CA GLU A 116 21.29 -29.55 12.22
C GLU A 116 20.58 -28.28 12.73
N LEU A 117 21.07 -27.11 12.32
CA LEU A 117 20.47 -25.81 12.70
C LEU A 117 19.06 -25.66 12.14
N MET A 118 18.80 -26.18 10.96
CA MET A 118 17.47 -26.07 10.31
C MET A 118 16.42 -26.93 11.04
N CYS A 119 16.75 -28.19 11.37
CA CYS A 119 15.79 -29.13 11.98
C CYS A 119 15.88 -29.18 13.51
N GLY A 120 16.95 -28.67 14.13
CA GLY A 120 17.15 -28.66 15.57
C GLY A 120 17.68 -29.99 16.14
N TYR A 121 17.87 -31.01 15.34
CA TYR A 121 18.42 -32.30 15.74
C TYR A 121 19.91 -32.37 15.41
N SER A 122 20.73 -32.95 16.30
CA SER A 122 22.10 -33.28 15.99
C SER A 122 22.18 -34.48 15.03
N ILE A 123 23.33 -34.66 14.36
CA ILE A 123 23.50 -35.83 13.48
C ILE A 123 23.43 -37.14 14.26
N GLU A 124 23.85 -37.18 15.51
CA GLU A 124 23.76 -38.35 16.39
C GLU A 124 22.29 -38.71 16.65
N GLU A 125 21.45 -37.72 16.86
CA GLU A 125 19.99 -37.94 17.03
C GLU A 125 19.35 -38.37 15.70
N LEU A 126 19.65 -37.67 14.61
CA LEU A 126 19.15 -38.02 13.29
C LEU A 126 19.46 -39.46 12.88
N ARG A 127 20.65 -39.97 13.21
CA ARG A 127 21.05 -41.37 12.94
C ARG A 127 20.13 -42.40 13.57
N GLN A 128 19.44 -42.05 14.65
CA GLN A 128 18.47 -42.92 15.32
C GLN A 128 17.06 -42.82 14.71
N MET A 129 16.85 -41.86 13.82
CA MET A 129 15.56 -41.56 13.20
C MET A 129 15.52 -42.01 11.75
N ASN A 130 14.32 -42.28 11.24
CA ASN A 130 14.13 -42.42 9.80
C ASN A 130 14.07 -41.03 9.15
N PHE A 131 14.42 -40.95 7.86
CA PHE A 131 14.42 -39.67 7.15
C PHE A 131 13.04 -38.97 7.10
N TRP A 132 11.95 -39.71 7.29
CA TRP A 132 10.57 -39.20 7.30
C TRP A 132 10.07 -38.78 8.68
N ASP A 133 10.83 -39.01 9.76
CA ASP A 133 10.34 -38.73 11.12
C ASP A 133 10.26 -37.24 11.42
N ILE A 134 11.01 -36.43 10.69
CA ILE A 134 10.95 -34.96 10.72
C ILE A 134 9.95 -34.37 9.73
N VAL A 135 9.27 -35.18 8.91
CA VAL A 135 8.32 -34.70 7.89
C VAL A 135 6.94 -34.51 8.52
N HIS A 136 6.30 -33.38 8.20
CA HIS A 136 4.94 -33.07 8.65
C HIS A 136 3.96 -34.18 8.23
N PRO A 137 2.96 -34.57 9.05
CA PRO A 137 2.01 -35.63 8.74
C PRO A 137 1.37 -35.54 7.36
N ASP A 138 0.95 -34.35 6.93
CA ASP A 138 0.29 -34.11 5.64
C ASP A 138 1.18 -34.45 4.43
N HIS A 139 2.49 -34.39 4.58
CA HIS A 139 3.46 -34.64 3.52
C HIS A 139 4.19 -35.98 3.65
N LYS A 140 3.99 -36.66 4.81
CA LYS A 140 4.78 -37.85 5.18
C LYS A 140 4.64 -39.01 4.21
N ALA A 141 3.42 -39.35 3.81
CA ALA A 141 3.17 -40.48 2.91
C ALA A 141 3.88 -40.31 1.57
N LEU A 142 3.76 -39.13 0.96
CA LEU A 142 4.39 -38.81 -0.33
C LEU A 142 5.93 -38.78 -0.23
N THR A 143 6.45 -38.27 0.88
CA THR A 143 7.90 -38.17 1.09
C THR A 143 8.51 -39.55 1.33
N ILE A 144 7.83 -40.44 2.05
CA ILE A 144 8.24 -41.84 2.21
C ILE A 144 8.30 -42.53 0.85
N GLU A 145 7.22 -42.48 0.09
CA GLU A 145 7.16 -43.12 -1.24
C GLU A 145 8.32 -42.66 -2.13
N ARG A 146 8.47 -41.32 -2.28
CA ARG A 146 9.53 -40.76 -3.14
C ARG A 146 10.93 -41.07 -2.63
N GLY A 147 11.16 -41.04 -1.31
CA GLY A 147 12.45 -41.34 -0.70
C GLY A 147 12.85 -42.82 -0.94
N LEU A 148 11.94 -43.74 -0.74
CA LEU A 148 12.19 -45.18 -0.97
C LEU A 148 12.44 -45.49 -2.46
N ARG A 149 11.67 -44.90 -3.37
CA ARG A 149 11.87 -45.05 -4.81
C ARG A 149 13.21 -44.49 -5.27
N ARG A 150 13.60 -43.31 -4.73
CA ARG A 150 14.91 -42.68 -5.01
C ARG A 150 16.05 -43.59 -4.57
N GLN A 151 15.97 -44.22 -3.41
CA GLN A 151 16.99 -45.16 -2.96
C GLN A 151 17.11 -46.40 -3.89
N ARG A 152 16.01 -46.82 -4.57
CA ARG A 152 16.04 -47.92 -5.55
C ARG A 152 16.55 -47.46 -6.94
N GLY A 153 16.90 -46.16 -7.09
CA GLY A 153 17.33 -45.62 -8.36
C GLY A 153 16.20 -45.38 -9.36
N GLU A 154 14.94 -45.44 -8.91
CA GLU A 154 13.76 -45.15 -9.72
C GLU A 154 13.66 -43.67 -10.03
N ASP A 155 13.07 -43.34 -11.19
CA ASP A 155 12.80 -41.94 -11.54
C ASP A 155 11.70 -41.37 -10.66
N VAL A 156 12.04 -40.29 -9.94
CA VAL A 156 11.14 -39.52 -9.06
C VAL A 156 11.47 -38.04 -9.16
N PRO A 157 10.49 -37.13 -8.94
CA PRO A 157 10.76 -35.70 -8.94
C PRO A 157 11.98 -35.34 -8.09
N GLY A 158 12.98 -34.73 -8.72
CA GLY A 158 14.22 -34.36 -8.06
C GLY A 158 14.07 -33.19 -7.08
N ARG A 159 13.01 -32.32 -7.27
CA ARG A 159 12.76 -31.13 -6.46
C ARG A 159 11.27 -30.98 -6.17
N TYR A 160 10.92 -30.66 -4.92
CA TYR A 160 9.56 -30.35 -4.46
C TYR A 160 9.57 -29.69 -3.09
N GLU A 161 8.50 -28.97 -2.77
CA GLU A 161 8.32 -28.28 -1.49
C GLU A 161 7.43 -29.11 -0.56
N PHE A 162 7.76 -29.14 0.72
CA PHE A 162 6.95 -29.76 1.77
C PHE A 162 7.27 -29.16 3.15
N LYS A 163 6.49 -29.54 4.17
CA LYS A 163 6.72 -29.12 5.54
C LYS A 163 7.50 -30.17 6.33
N ILE A 164 8.40 -29.69 7.17
CA ILE A 164 9.05 -30.46 8.23
C ILE A 164 8.61 -29.95 9.61
N ILE A 165 8.79 -30.78 10.63
CA ILE A 165 8.62 -30.42 12.04
C ILE A 165 10.00 -30.51 12.70
N THR A 166 10.46 -29.41 13.25
CA THR A 166 11.73 -29.32 13.97
C THR A 166 11.62 -29.95 15.35
N LYS A 167 12.74 -30.13 16.03
CA LYS A 167 12.80 -30.75 17.36
C LYS A 167 11.96 -30.05 18.43
N ASP A 168 11.83 -28.72 18.33
CA ASP A 168 11.02 -27.88 19.22
C ASP A 168 9.53 -27.84 18.81
N GLY A 169 9.14 -28.56 17.75
CA GLY A 169 7.77 -28.61 17.26
C GLY A 169 7.40 -27.52 16.26
N THR A 170 8.34 -26.68 15.86
CA THR A 170 8.09 -25.62 14.86
C THR A 170 7.92 -26.22 13.46
N GLU A 171 6.89 -25.79 12.74
CA GLU A 171 6.71 -26.16 11.33
C GLU A 171 7.54 -25.26 10.42
N LYS A 172 8.27 -25.86 9.48
CA LYS A 172 9.04 -25.15 8.47
C LYS A 172 8.70 -25.65 7.08
N TRP A 173 8.51 -24.72 6.13
CA TRP A 173 8.47 -25.05 4.73
C TRP A 173 9.88 -25.22 4.18
N VAL A 174 10.10 -26.31 3.45
CA VAL A 174 11.39 -26.58 2.84
C VAL A 174 11.26 -26.83 1.34
N ASP A 175 12.23 -26.33 0.58
CA ASP A 175 12.46 -26.67 -0.81
C ASP A 175 13.52 -27.78 -0.86
N PHE A 176 13.07 -28.97 -1.18
CA PHE A 176 13.86 -30.17 -1.20
C PHE A 176 14.38 -30.44 -2.61
N SER A 177 15.65 -30.78 -2.71
CA SER A 177 16.26 -31.32 -3.91
C SER A 177 17.08 -32.56 -3.56
N GLY A 178 16.86 -33.66 -4.27
CA GLY A 178 17.52 -34.93 -3.95
C GLY A 178 17.85 -35.77 -5.17
N ALA A 179 19.00 -36.46 -5.11
CA ALA A 179 19.49 -37.36 -6.13
C ALA A 179 19.88 -38.73 -5.56
N SER A 180 19.76 -39.76 -6.37
CA SER A 180 20.27 -41.09 -6.06
C SER A 180 21.79 -41.12 -6.21
N THR A 181 22.47 -41.86 -5.35
CA THR A 181 23.92 -42.08 -5.39
C THR A 181 24.27 -43.47 -4.88
N MET A 182 25.54 -43.87 -4.99
CA MET A 182 26.06 -45.11 -4.44
C MET A 182 27.04 -44.82 -3.31
N LEU A 183 26.78 -45.39 -2.16
CA LEU A 183 27.68 -45.33 -1.01
C LEU A 183 28.11 -46.74 -0.61
N LYS A 184 29.40 -47.04 -0.64
CA LYS A 184 29.98 -48.34 -0.32
C LYS A 184 29.29 -49.49 -1.08
N GLY A 185 28.99 -49.27 -2.39
CA GLY A 185 28.36 -50.26 -3.27
C GLY A 185 26.87 -50.46 -3.02
N ARG A 186 26.23 -49.67 -2.18
CA ARG A 186 24.77 -49.72 -1.93
C ARG A 186 24.10 -48.40 -2.30
N PRO A 187 22.87 -48.42 -2.76
CA PRO A 187 22.12 -47.22 -3.08
C PRO A 187 21.95 -46.30 -1.83
N ALA A 188 22.09 -45.01 -2.06
CA ALA A 188 21.90 -43.96 -1.06
C ALA A 188 21.25 -42.74 -1.72
N ALA A 189 20.79 -41.78 -0.95
CA ALA A 189 20.28 -40.52 -1.49
C ALA A 189 21.03 -39.34 -0.83
N ILE A 190 21.54 -38.45 -1.68
CA ILE A 190 22.03 -37.15 -1.25
C ILE A 190 20.92 -36.13 -1.43
N ILE A 191 20.76 -35.27 -0.45
CA ILE A 191 19.72 -34.25 -0.46
C ILE A 191 20.29 -32.86 -0.12
N ASN A 192 19.65 -31.88 -0.69
CA ASN A 192 19.86 -30.47 -0.43
C ASN A 192 18.51 -29.86 -0.05
N VAL A 193 18.43 -29.14 1.07
CA VAL A 193 17.20 -28.61 1.61
C VAL A 193 17.40 -27.13 1.97
N ILE A 194 16.49 -26.28 1.50
CA ILE A 194 16.48 -24.84 1.76
C ILE A 194 15.23 -24.52 2.56
N ASP A 195 15.38 -23.80 3.67
CA ASP A 195 14.26 -23.24 4.42
C ASP A 195 13.63 -22.11 3.60
N ILE A 196 12.36 -22.26 3.26
CA ILE A 196 11.57 -21.28 2.51
C ILE A 196 10.39 -20.74 3.32
N THR A 197 10.42 -20.91 4.64
CA THR A 197 9.33 -20.53 5.53
C THR A 197 9.01 -19.04 5.43
N ASP A 198 10.04 -18.19 5.49
CA ASP A 198 9.87 -16.75 5.36
C ASP A 198 9.27 -16.35 4.01
N ARG A 199 9.71 -16.99 2.92
CA ARG A 199 9.14 -16.78 1.60
C ARG A 199 7.65 -17.12 1.57
N LYS A 200 7.27 -18.30 2.08
CA LYS A 200 5.87 -18.74 2.14
C LYS A 200 5.01 -17.84 3.01
N GLN A 201 5.51 -17.43 4.16
CA GLN A 201 4.82 -16.49 5.05
C GLN A 201 4.61 -15.12 4.39
N MET A 202 5.62 -14.62 3.67
CA MET A 202 5.48 -13.39 2.91
C MET A 202 4.46 -13.52 1.78
N GLU A 203 4.52 -14.59 0.99
CA GLU A 203 3.56 -14.86 -0.07
C GLU A 203 2.12 -14.91 0.47
N GLU A 204 1.91 -15.59 1.59
CA GLU A 204 0.61 -15.68 2.26
C GLU A 204 0.17 -14.33 2.83
N LYS A 205 1.07 -13.61 3.47
CA LYS A 205 0.80 -12.25 4.00
C LYS A 205 0.41 -11.29 2.86
N TYR A 206 1.14 -11.30 1.75
CA TYR A 206 0.78 -10.49 0.58
C TYR A 206 -0.58 -10.87 0.01
N ARG A 207 -0.84 -12.17 -0.13
CA ARG A 207 -2.14 -12.66 -0.59
C ARG A 207 -3.25 -12.21 0.34
N ASN A 208 -3.07 -12.36 1.66
CA ASN A 208 -4.06 -11.94 2.64
C ASN A 208 -4.33 -10.43 2.60
N ILE A 209 -3.30 -9.58 2.47
CA ILE A 209 -3.46 -8.13 2.34
C ILE A 209 -4.21 -7.80 1.05
N PHE A 210 -3.83 -8.43 -0.06
CA PHE A 210 -4.43 -8.20 -1.36
C PHE A 210 -5.90 -8.60 -1.41
N GLU A 211 -6.23 -9.82 -0.94
CA GLU A 211 -7.60 -10.36 -1.01
C GLU A 211 -8.55 -9.73 0.02
N ASN A 212 -8.04 -9.36 1.21
CA ASN A 212 -8.87 -8.81 2.28
C ASN A 212 -8.86 -7.29 2.35
N ALA A 213 -8.19 -6.59 1.45
CA ALA A 213 -8.30 -5.14 1.33
C ALA A 213 -9.77 -4.74 1.08
N GLN A 214 -10.24 -3.67 1.72
CA GLN A 214 -11.59 -3.13 1.49
C GLN A 214 -11.70 -2.49 0.12
N GLU A 215 -10.63 -1.88 -0.33
CA GLU A 215 -10.50 -1.26 -1.64
C GLU A 215 -10.32 -2.31 -2.73
N GLY A 216 -10.81 -2.01 -3.91
CA GLY A 216 -10.54 -2.79 -5.11
C GLY A 216 -9.11 -2.55 -5.59
N ILE A 217 -8.27 -3.59 -5.52
CA ILE A 217 -6.89 -3.54 -6.04
C ILE A 217 -6.86 -4.30 -7.36
N TYR A 218 -6.25 -3.68 -8.38
CA TYR A 218 -6.18 -4.32 -9.69
C TYR A 218 -4.95 -3.89 -10.50
N GLN A 219 -4.64 -4.70 -11.50
CA GLN A 219 -3.71 -4.38 -12.58
C GLN A 219 -4.42 -4.51 -13.93
N SER A 220 -4.11 -3.60 -14.86
CA SER A 220 -4.67 -3.63 -16.21
C SER A 220 -3.65 -3.30 -17.28
N THR A 221 -3.83 -3.86 -18.48
CA THR A 221 -3.00 -3.54 -19.64
C THR A 221 -3.30 -2.14 -20.18
N PRO A 222 -2.38 -1.53 -20.94
CA PRO A 222 -2.63 -0.27 -21.64
C PRO A 222 -3.84 -0.34 -22.58
N GLU A 223 -4.10 -1.51 -23.18
CA GLU A 223 -5.23 -1.76 -24.09
C GLU A 223 -6.57 -1.86 -23.36
N GLY A 224 -6.56 -1.89 -22.02
CA GLY A 224 -7.78 -1.87 -21.20
C GLY A 224 -8.33 -3.25 -20.86
N LYS A 225 -7.46 -4.22 -20.55
CA LYS A 225 -7.85 -5.53 -20.00
C LYS A 225 -7.36 -5.67 -18.56
N PHE A 226 -8.15 -6.28 -17.70
CA PHE A 226 -7.67 -6.64 -16.38
C PHE A 226 -6.66 -7.79 -16.46
N ILE A 227 -5.56 -7.68 -15.70
CA ILE A 227 -4.54 -8.72 -15.53
C ILE A 227 -4.74 -9.40 -14.19
N LEU A 228 -5.02 -8.60 -13.16
CA LEU A 228 -5.17 -9.00 -11.78
C LEU A 228 -6.25 -8.15 -11.12
N ALA A 229 -7.04 -8.76 -10.26
CA ALA A 229 -8.00 -8.06 -9.41
C ALA A 229 -8.13 -8.83 -8.08
N ASN A 230 -8.40 -8.12 -6.99
CA ASN A 230 -8.76 -8.75 -5.71
C ASN A 230 -10.28 -8.96 -5.60
N GLN A 231 -10.70 -9.68 -4.56
CA GLN A 231 -12.12 -9.94 -4.30
C GLN A 231 -12.94 -8.66 -4.14
N SER A 232 -12.37 -7.61 -3.58
CA SER A 232 -13.06 -6.33 -3.39
C SER A 232 -13.33 -5.61 -4.71
N MET A 233 -12.39 -5.66 -5.67
CA MET A 233 -12.61 -5.10 -7.01
C MET A 233 -13.75 -5.80 -7.74
N ALA A 234 -13.82 -7.12 -7.68
CA ALA A 234 -14.94 -7.88 -8.23
C ALA A 234 -16.27 -7.46 -7.59
N ARG A 235 -16.33 -7.36 -6.27
CA ARG A 235 -17.52 -6.95 -5.51
C ARG A 235 -17.96 -5.51 -5.84
N ILE A 236 -17.01 -4.56 -5.91
CA ILE A 236 -17.30 -3.15 -6.26
C ILE A 236 -17.96 -3.08 -7.63
N LEU A 237 -17.49 -3.85 -8.60
CA LEU A 237 -18.06 -3.88 -9.95
C LEU A 237 -19.24 -4.88 -10.11
N GLY A 238 -19.62 -5.61 -9.05
CA GLY A 238 -20.78 -6.51 -9.05
C GLY A 238 -20.52 -7.85 -9.75
N TYR A 239 -19.27 -8.34 -9.76
CA TYR A 239 -18.90 -9.66 -10.27
C TYR A 239 -18.74 -10.66 -9.13
N ASP A 240 -18.97 -11.94 -9.43
CA ASP A 240 -18.97 -13.01 -8.42
C ASP A 240 -17.55 -13.33 -7.90
N SER A 241 -16.55 -13.20 -8.77
CA SER A 241 -15.14 -13.43 -8.42
C SER A 241 -14.20 -12.58 -9.28
N PRO A 242 -12.91 -12.45 -8.87
CA PRO A 242 -11.88 -11.83 -9.70
C PRO A 242 -11.74 -12.47 -11.09
N GLU A 243 -11.87 -13.80 -11.18
CA GLU A 243 -11.78 -14.53 -12.45
C GLU A 243 -12.97 -14.20 -13.36
N ASP A 244 -14.19 -14.11 -12.80
CA ASP A 244 -15.38 -13.68 -13.53
C ASP A 244 -15.20 -12.24 -14.06
N LEU A 245 -14.71 -11.33 -13.24
CA LEU A 245 -14.40 -9.96 -13.64
C LEU A 245 -13.40 -9.91 -14.80
N ILE A 246 -12.24 -10.60 -14.65
CA ILE A 246 -11.16 -10.58 -15.64
C ILE A 246 -11.60 -11.20 -16.96
N SER A 247 -12.38 -12.28 -16.91
CA SER A 247 -12.85 -12.95 -18.13
C SER A 247 -13.97 -12.22 -18.87
N SER A 248 -14.81 -11.47 -18.12
CA SER A 248 -15.97 -10.77 -18.67
C SER A 248 -15.60 -9.41 -19.28
N ILE A 249 -14.60 -8.72 -18.76
CA ILE A 249 -14.22 -7.38 -19.21
C ILE A 249 -13.04 -7.45 -20.18
N ASN A 250 -13.34 -7.18 -21.45
CA ASN A 250 -12.36 -7.16 -22.53
C ASN A 250 -11.93 -5.74 -22.93
N ASP A 251 -12.72 -4.72 -22.52
CA ASP A 251 -12.48 -3.29 -22.78
C ASP A 251 -12.98 -2.47 -21.59
N ILE A 252 -12.07 -2.15 -20.69
CA ILE A 252 -12.34 -1.33 -19.49
C ILE A 252 -12.94 0.03 -19.89
N ALA A 253 -12.48 0.63 -21.00
CA ALA A 253 -12.93 1.97 -21.40
C ALA A 253 -14.42 2.01 -21.71
N ARG A 254 -14.96 0.95 -22.32
CA ARG A 254 -16.36 0.88 -22.76
C ARG A 254 -17.29 0.17 -21.79
N GLN A 255 -16.74 -0.80 -21.05
CA GLN A 255 -17.55 -1.65 -20.18
C GLN A 255 -17.60 -1.16 -18.73
N VAL A 256 -16.59 -0.38 -18.29
CA VAL A 256 -16.47 0.07 -16.90
C VAL A 256 -16.71 1.57 -16.77
N TYR A 257 -16.16 2.40 -17.66
CA TYR A 257 -16.33 3.86 -17.57
C TYR A 257 -17.69 4.29 -18.09
N VAL A 258 -18.38 5.14 -17.32
CA VAL A 258 -19.61 5.82 -17.78
C VAL A 258 -19.24 6.87 -18.84
N ASP A 259 -18.22 7.66 -18.58
CA ASP A 259 -17.72 8.69 -19.49
C ASP A 259 -16.41 8.21 -20.14
N TYR A 260 -16.45 7.93 -21.42
CA TYR A 260 -15.26 7.50 -22.18
C TYR A 260 -14.11 8.52 -22.12
N GLU A 261 -14.44 9.82 -22.07
CA GLU A 261 -13.44 10.88 -21.97
C GLU A 261 -12.61 10.80 -20.69
N ASP A 262 -13.18 10.30 -19.59
CA ASP A 262 -12.44 10.12 -18.34
C ASP A 262 -11.34 9.06 -18.46
N ARG A 263 -11.55 8.05 -19.30
CA ARG A 263 -10.48 7.09 -19.66
C ARG A 263 -9.41 7.73 -20.51
N VAL A 264 -9.78 8.56 -21.50
CA VAL A 264 -8.82 9.25 -22.36
C VAL A 264 -7.95 10.22 -21.54
N LYS A 265 -8.57 11.03 -20.69
CA LYS A 265 -7.88 11.94 -19.77
C LYS A 265 -6.92 11.17 -18.84
N PHE A 266 -7.38 10.02 -18.33
CA PHE A 266 -6.56 9.15 -17.48
C PHE A 266 -5.30 8.70 -18.21
N ILE A 267 -5.42 8.11 -19.41
CA ILE A 267 -4.26 7.61 -20.17
C ILE A 267 -3.26 8.75 -20.39
N LYS A 268 -3.72 9.92 -20.81
CA LYS A 268 -2.86 11.09 -21.02
C LYS A 268 -2.15 11.52 -19.73
N THR A 269 -2.86 11.56 -18.61
CA THR A 269 -2.25 11.91 -17.32
C THR A 269 -1.18 10.88 -16.91
N MET A 270 -1.42 9.59 -17.18
CA MET A 270 -0.46 8.52 -16.87
C MET A 270 0.76 8.53 -17.77
N GLU A 271 0.64 9.05 -19.00
CA GLU A 271 1.78 9.31 -19.89
C GLU A 271 2.65 10.45 -19.36
N ASP A 272 2.02 11.53 -18.89
CA ASP A 272 2.69 12.77 -18.48
C ASP A 272 3.25 12.68 -17.04
N GLN A 273 2.50 12.12 -16.09
CA GLN A 273 2.75 12.24 -14.65
C GLN A 273 3.04 10.90 -13.93
N ASN A 274 2.88 9.75 -14.60
CA ASN A 274 3.03 8.39 -14.06
C ASN A 274 2.08 8.04 -12.89
N VAL A 275 1.32 8.98 -12.35
CA VAL A 275 0.44 8.77 -11.18
C VAL A 275 -0.79 9.65 -11.24
N THR A 276 -1.93 9.11 -10.81
CA THR A 276 -3.15 9.88 -10.45
C THR A 276 -3.49 9.60 -8.99
N LYS A 277 -4.02 10.61 -8.28
CA LYS A 277 -4.45 10.46 -6.88
C LYS A 277 -5.86 10.96 -6.72
N ASN A 278 -6.69 10.19 -5.98
CA ASN A 278 -8.06 10.54 -5.59
C ASN A 278 -8.91 11.09 -6.76
N ASN A 279 -8.74 10.50 -7.94
CA ASN A 279 -9.50 10.89 -9.11
C ASN A 279 -10.89 10.26 -9.05
N GLU A 280 -11.93 11.08 -8.91
CA GLU A 280 -13.31 10.65 -8.82
C GLU A 280 -13.91 10.51 -10.22
N VAL A 281 -14.47 9.34 -10.51
CA VAL A 281 -15.11 9.02 -11.79
C VAL A 281 -16.31 8.10 -11.57
N ARG A 282 -17.15 7.94 -12.60
CA ARG A 282 -18.30 7.04 -12.55
C ARG A 282 -18.01 5.74 -13.29
N PHE A 283 -18.34 4.62 -12.65
CA PHE A 283 -18.19 3.29 -13.23
C PHE A 283 -19.56 2.60 -13.35
N TYR A 284 -19.69 1.74 -14.37
CA TYR A 284 -20.77 0.77 -14.48
C TYR A 284 -20.44 -0.48 -13.68
N LYS A 285 -21.43 -1.01 -12.98
CA LYS A 285 -21.42 -2.38 -12.46
C LYS A 285 -21.88 -3.38 -13.54
N LYS A 286 -21.73 -4.67 -13.28
CA LYS A 286 -22.18 -5.77 -14.14
C LYS A 286 -23.68 -5.68 -14.49
N ASP A 287 -24.50 -5.21 -13.56
CA ASP A 287 -25.95 -5.03 -13.74
C ASP A 287 -26.35 -3.72 -14.46
N GLY A 288 -25.37 -2.91 -14.87
CA GLY A 288 -25.59 -1.61 -15.50
C GLY A 288 -25.84 -0.44 -14.55
N SER A 289 -25.90 -0.67 -13.24
CA SER A 289 -25.98 0.41 -12.26
C SER A 289 -24.68 1.23 -12.24
N ILE A 290 -24.81 2.51 -11.85
CA ILE A 290 -23.70 3.46 -11.82
C ILE A 290 -23.26 3.69 -10.38
N ILE A 291 -21.96 3.67 -10.17
CA ILE A 291 -21.32 4.00 -8.90
C ILE A 291 -20.30 5.12 -9.07
N TRP A 292 -20.08 5.88 -8.00
CA TRP A 292 -18.96 6.78 -7.89
C TRP A 292 -17.76 6.08 -7.28
N VAL A 293 -16.63 6.19 -7.94
CA VAL A 293 -15.37 5.63 -7.41
C VAL A 293 -14.30 6.71 -7.30
N SER A 294 -13.52 6.61 -6.23
CA SER A 294 -12.25 7.32 -6.09
C SER A 294 -11.12 6.36 -6.42
N ARG A 295 -10.20 6.76 -7.27
CA ARG A 295 -9.09 5.90 -7.69
C ARG A 295 -7.74 6.58 -7.55
N THR A 296 -6.76 5.80 -7.13
CA THR A 296 -5.34 6.17 -7.16
C THR A 296 -4.62 5.13 -8.00
N MET A 297 -3.88 5.56 -9.01
CA MET A 297 -3.25 4.68 -9.98
C MET A 297 -1.86 5.15 -10.37
N HIS A 298 -1.00 4.21 -10.76
CA HIS A 298 0.30 4.48 -11.35
C HIS A 298 0.63 3.52 -12.49
N SER A 299 1.56 3.93 -13.35
CA SER A 299 2.06 3.12 -14.45
C SER A 299 3.35 2.43 -14.07
N VAL A 300 3.43 1.13 -14.33
CA VAL A 300 4.67 0.36 -14.24
C VAL A 300 5.28 0.28 -15.64
N ARG A 301 6.56 0.65 -15.74
CA ARG A 301 7.26 0.77 -17.02
C ARG A 301 8.48 -0.13 -17.09
N ASN A 302 8.86 -0.53 -18.30
CA ASN A 302 10.12 -1.23 -18.54
C ASN A 302 11.31 -0.25 -18.58
N GLU A 303 12.53 -0.80 -18.70
CA GLU A 303 13.78 -0.01 -18.80
C GLU A 303 13.80 0.96 -20.01
N LYS A 304 12.96 0.73 -21.01
CA LYS A 304 12.82 1.59 -22.21
C LYS A 304 11.75 2.67 -22.04
N GLY A 305 11.12 2.79 -20.85
CA GLY A 305 10.07 3.76 -20.55
C GLY A 305 8.68 3.39 -21.07
N GLN A 306 8.49 2.21 -21.67
CA GLN A 306 7.19 1.77 -22.16
C GLN A 306 6.34 1.25 -21.01
N VAL A 307 5.06 1.61 -20.97
CA VAL A 307 4.11 1.14 -19.96
C VAL A 307 3.87 -0.36 -20.15
N LEU A 308 4.16 -1.14 -19.12
CA LEU A 308 3.85 -2.57 -19.06
C LEU A 308 2.42 -2.81 -18.62
N TYR A 309 2.00 -2.14 -17.55
CA TYR A 309 0.66 -2.20 -17.01
C TYR A 309 0.38 -1.00 -16.10
N TYR A 310 -0.88 -0.77 -15.83
CA TYR A 310 -1.34 0.15 -14.79
C TYR A 310 -1.75 -0.65 -13.56
N GLU A 311 -1.40 -0.17 -12.40
CA GLU A 311 -1.89 -0.74 -11.14
C GLU A 311 -2.52 0.36 -10.28
N GLY A 312 -3.50 -0.01 -9.48
CA GLY A 312 -4.21 0.98 -8.70
C GLY A 312 -5.19 0.42 -7.71
N ILE A 313 -5.69 1.37 -6.94
CA ILE A 313 -6.66 1.17 -5.88
C ILE A 313 -7.93 1.93 -6.26
N VAL A 314 -9.09 1.30 -6.05
CA VAL A 314 -10.42 1.85 -6.28
C VAL A 314 -11.23 1.73 -4.99
N GLU A 315 -11.81 2.83 -4.56
CA GLU A 315 -12.75 2.92 -3.44
C GLU A 315 -14.13 3.28 -3.98
N ASP A 316 -15.17 2.54 -3.60
CA ASP A 316 -16.57 2.92 -3.86
C ASP A 316 -16.96 4.03 -2.88
N ILE A 317 -17.17 5.24 -3.41
CA ILE A 317 -17.57 6.42 -2.65
C ILE A 317 -19.04 6.81 -2.85
N THR A 318 -19.85 5.92 -3.42
CA THR A 318 -21.26 6.18 -3.75
C THR A 318 -22.05 6.54 -2.50
N GLU A 319 -21.98 5.69 -1.46
CA GLU A 319 -22.68 5.95 -0.21
C GLU A 319 -22.27 7.27 0.46
N LYS A 320 -20.98 7.61 0.37
CA LYS A 320 -20.45 8.88 0.88
C LYS A 320 -21.03 10.06 0.11
N LYS A 321 -21.08 9.99 -1.23
CA LYS A 321 -21.68 11.03 -2.08
C LYS A 321 -23.16 11.19 -1.79
N ASP A 322 -23.91 10.10 -1.75
CA ASP A 322 -25.36 10.10 -1.47
C ASP A 322 -25.67 10.63 -0.06
N SER A 323 -24.81 10.31 0.91
CA SER A 323 -24.97 10.81 2.28
C SER A 323 -24.76 12.32 2.38
N VAL A 324 -23.75 12.84 1.68
CA VAL A 324 -23.51 14.29 1.59
C VAL A 324 -24.68 15.00 0.89
N GLU A 325 -25.20 14.43 -0.19
CA GLU A 325 -26.35 15.00 -0.91
C GLU A 325 -27.60 14.98 -0.05
N ARG A 326 -27.92 13.85 0.58
CA ARG A 326 -29.05 13.75 1.53
C ARG A 326 -28.96 14.76 2.68
N LEU A 327 -27.74 14.97 3.22
CA LEU A 327 -27.54 15.96 4.28
C LEU A 327 -27.76 17.40 3.78
N ARG A 328 -27.32 17.72 2.57
CA ARG A 328 -27.58 19.01 1.93
C ARG A 328 -29.07 19.25 1.72
N ASP A 329 -29.79 18.24 1.25
CA ASP A 329 -31.23 18.32 1.02
C ASP A 329 -32.01 18.47 2.32
N ALA A 330 -31.62 17.72 3.37
CA ALA A 330 -32.20 17.83 4.70
C ALA A 330 -31.96 19.22 5.31
N LEU A 331 -30.76 19.76 5.20
CA LEU A 331 -30.42 21.11 5.63
C LEU A 331 -31.25 22.15 4.88
N GLY A 332 -31.34 22.04 3.54
CA GLY A 332 -32.16 22.91 2.72
C GLY A 332 -33.66 22.83 3.09
N GLY A 333 -34.15 21.64 3.42
CA GLY A 333 -35.52 21.44 3.93
C GLY A 333 -35.76 22.13 5.27
N THR A 334 -34.79 22.01 6.21
CA THR A 334 -34.88 22.64 7.52
C THR A 334 -34.88 24.17 7.40
N VAL A 335 -34.03 24.74 6.56
CA VAL A 335 -33.98 26.20 6.31
C VAL A 335 -35.30 26.68 5.74
N ARG A 336 -35.90 25.97 4.79
CA ARG A 336 -37.25 26.31 4.24
C ARG A 336 -38.36 26.22 5.29
N ALA A 337 -38.33 25.20 6.15
CA ALA A 337 -39.31 25.06 7.22
C ALA A 337 -39.23 26.22 8.24
N ILE A 338 -38.01 26.65 8.61
CA ILE A 338 -37.80 27.80 9.47
C ILE A 338 -38.35 29.09 8.82
N ALA A 339 -38.01 29.29 7.53
CA ALA A 339 -38.52 30.44 6.77
C ALA A 339 -40.07 30.47 6.74
N SER A 340 -40.70 29.33 6.48
CA SER A 340 -42.18 29.21 6.47
C SER A 340 -42.80 29.51 7.84
N LEU A 341 -42.13 29.17 8.96
CA LEU A 341 -42.59 29.53 10.30
C LEU A 341 -42.59 31.04 10.51
N VAL A 342 -41.60 31.76 10.00
CA VAL A 342 -41.51 33.23 10.07
C VAL A 342 -42.62 33.84 9.17
N GLU A 343 -42.80 33.35 7.96
CA GLU A 343 -43.86 33.79 7.05
C GLU A 343 -45.27 33.58 7.64
N THR A 344 -45.49 32.55 8.44
CA THR A 344 -46.78 32.32 9.11
C THR A 344 -47.12 33.44 10.11
N ARG A 345 -46.12 34.10 10.68
CA ARG A 345 -46.34 35.26 11.60
C ARG A 345 -46.51 36.58 10.88
N ASP A 346 -45.95 36.70 9.68
CA ASP A 346 -46.12 37.86 8.80
C ASP A 346 -46.84 37.38 7.50
N PRO A 347 -48.18 37.31 7.50
CA PRO A 347 -48.95 36.70 6.42
C PRO A 347 -48.72 37.30 5.02
N TYR A 348 -48.02 38.42 4.98
CA TYR A 348 -47.78 39.17 3.75
C TYR A 348 -46.40 38.94 3.15
N THR A 349 -45.64 38.05 3.75
CA THR A 349 -44.29 37.65 3.25
C THR A 349 -44.32 36.28 2.58
N ALA A 350 -45.53 35.70 2.37
CA ALA A 350 -45.67 34.41 1.69
C ALA A 350 -45.03 34.47 0.29
N GLY A 351 -43.96 33.74 0.08
CA GLY A 351 -43.18 33.73 -1.17
C GLY A 351 -42.15 34.87 -1.32
N HIS A 352 -42.21 35.91 -0.51
CA HIS A 352 -41.23 37.01 -0.52
C HIS A 352 -39.79 36.54 -0.38
N GLN A 353 -39.53 35.76 0.66
CA GLN A 353 -38.16 35.27 0.94
C GLN A 353 -37.58 34.46 -0.21
N ARG A 354 -38.46 33.67 -0.90
CA ARG A 354 -38.05 32.92 -2.07
C ARG A 354 -37.71 33.83 -3.25
N GLN A 355 -38.58 34.80 -3.55
CA GLN A 355 -38.40 35.74 -4.65
C GLN A 355 -37.17 36.62 -4.45
N VAL A 356 -36.93 37.09 -3.21
CA VAL A 356 -35.70 37.80 -2.81
C VAL A 356 -34.46 36.92 -3.02
N ALA A 357 -34.52 35.67 -2.60
CA ALA A 357 -33.41 34.73 -2.78
C ALA A 357 -33.10 34.46 -4.25
N ASP A 358 -34.12 34.29 -5.09
CA ASP A 358 -33.96 34.06 -6.52
C ASP A 358 -33.38 35.29 -7.24
N LEU A 359 -33.87 36.50 -6.89
CA LEU A 359 -33.31 37.73 -7.44
C LEU A 359 -31.87 37.97 -6.97
N ALA A 360 -31.60 37.77 -5.68
CA ALA A 360 -30.26 37.91 -5.13
C ALA A 360 -29.24 36.96 -5.82
N ARG A 361 -29.67 35.69 -6.08
CA ARG A 361 -28.87 34.74 -6.84
C ARG A 361 -28.59 35.21 -8.26
N ALA A 362 -29.59 35.74 -8.96
CA ALA A 362 -29.43 36.25 -10.31
C ALA A 362 -28.47 37.45 -10.36
N ILE A 363 -28.60 38.40 -9.42
CA ILE A 363 -27.67 39.52 -9.30
C ILE A 363 -26.24 39.04 -9.01
N ALA A 364 -26.07 38.12 -8.06
CA ALA A 364 -24.75 37.57 -7.72
C ALA A 364 -24.10 36.82 -8.87
N ALA A 365 -24.87 36.09 -9.68
CA ALA A 365 -24.38 35.41 -10.88
C ALA A 365 -23.95 36.42 -11.96
N GLU A 366 -24.71 37.52 -12.16
CA GLU A 366 -24.35 38.59 -13.09
C GLU A 366 -23.06 39.31 -12.71
N LEU A 367 -22.80 39.42 -11.40
CA LEU A 367 -21.55 39.97 -10.84
C LEU A 367 -20.38 38.96 -10.88
N GLY A 368 -20.60 37.71 -11.29
CA GLY A 368 -19.56 36.69 -11.40
C GLY A 368 -19.10 36.09 -10.06
N LEU A 369 -19.92 36.13 -9.00
CA LEU A 369 -19.61 35.45 -7.75
C LEU A 369 -19.49 33.93 -7.95
N SER A 370 -18.65 33.28 -7.17
CA SER A 370 -18.51 31.81 -7.20
C SER A 370 -19.82 31.13 -6.81
N ARG A 371 -20.05 29.90 -7.31
CA ARG A 371 -21.22 29.09 -6.97
C ARG A 371 -21.38 28.90 -5.47
N ASP A 372 -20.29 28.76 -4.76
CA ASP A 372 -20.26 28.58 -3.30
C ASP A 372 -20.78 29.83 -2.58
N ARG A 373 -20.31 31.04 -2.95
CA ARG A 373 -20.80 32.32 -2.40
C ARG A 373 -22.26 32.56 -2.74
N ILE A 374 -22.71 32.22 -3.95
CA ILE A 374 -24.12 32.31 -4.36
C ILE A 374 -25.00 31.42 -3.49
N GLU A 375 -24.53 30.22 -3.14
CA GLU A 375 -25.28 29.33 -2.25
C GLU A 375 -25.40 29.88 -0.82
N GLY A 376 -24.34 30.45 -0.26
CA GLY A 376 -24.36 31.14 1.02
C GLY A 376 -25.33 32.32 1.04
N LEU A 377 -25.33 33.15 -0.02
CA LEU A 377 -26.27 34.24 -0.20
C LEU A 377 -27.73 33.74 -0.29
N ARG A 378 -27.97 32.64 -1.02
CA ARG A 378 -29.30 32.01 -1.11
C ARG A 378 -29.83 31.60 0.26
N VAL A 379 -29.01 30.93 1.07
CA VAL A 379 -29.37 30.54 2.44
C VAL A 379 -29.70 31.77 3.27
N ALA A 380 -28.83 32.80 3.28
CA ALA A 380 -29.07 34.03 4.01
C ALA A 380 -30.35 34.74 3.55
N ALA A 381 -30.61 34.82 2.25
CA ALA A 381 -31.78 35.47 1.70
C ALA A 381 -33.11 34.76 2.08
N ILE A 382 -33.11 33.42 2.16
CA ILE A 382 -34.29 32.66 2.59
C ILE A 382 -34.64 32.94 4.06
N ILE A 383 -33.67 33.23 4.92
CA ILE A 383 -33.87 33.42 6.36
C ILE A 383 -33.55 34.83 6.86
N HIS A 384 -33.39 35.81 5.95
CA HIS A 384 -32.94 37.15 6.32
C HIS A 384 -33.84 37.81 7.37
N ASP A 385 -35.12 37.52 7.31
CA ASP A 385 -36.18 38.04 8.17
C ASP A 385 -36.43 37.18 9.44
N ILE A 386 -35.63 36.14 9.72
CA ILE A 386 -35.84 35.22 10.85
C ILE A 386 -36.04 35.96 12.19
N GLY A 387 -35.37 37.09 12.36
CA GLY A 387 -35.49 37.91 13.57
C GLY A 387 -36.86 38.58 13.79
N LYS A 388 -37.74 38.59 12.76
CA LYS A 388 -39.13 39.06 12.93
C LYS A 388 -39.92 38.20 13.93
N VAL A 389 -39.43 37.00 14.27
CA VAL A 389 -40.00 36.18 15.35
C VAL A 389 -40.05 36.89 16.69
N SER A 390 -39.16 37.86 16.93
CA SER A 390 -39.09 38.66 18.14
C SER A 390 -40.00 39.90 18.15
N VAL A 391 -40.59 40.23 17.00
CA VAL A 391 -41.53 41.35 16.85
C VAL A 391 -42.97 40.89 17.08
N PRO A 392 -43.80 41.61 17.87
CA PRO A 392 -45.20 41.29 18.06
C PRO A 392 -45.96 41.21 16.72
N ALA A 393 -46.78 40.18 16.54
CA ALA A 393 -47.50 39.96 15.29
C ALA A 393 -48.48 41.09 14.97
N GLU A 394 -49.04 41.75 16.00
CA GLU A 394 -49.98 42.88 15.88
C GLU A 394 -49.31 44.09 15.21
N ILE A 395 -47.98 44.24 15.37
CA ILE A 395 -47.20 45.31 14.72
C ILE A 395 -46.90 44.92 13.28
N LEU A 396 -46.50 43.68 13.05
CA LEU A 396 -46.19 43.16 11.69
C LEU A 396 -47.41 43.18 10.77
N SER A 397 -48.61 42.83 11.30
CA SER A 397 -49.85 42.76 10.56
C SER A 397 -50.71 44.02 10.63
N LYS A 398 -50.23 45.14 11.22
CA LYS A 398 -50.98 46.37 11.42
C LYS A 398 -51.42 46.99 10.09
N PRO A 399 -52.75 47.22 9.85
CA PRO A 399 -53.24 47.71 8.56
C PRO A 399 -53.07 49.22 8.37
N SER A 400 -52.50 49.95 9.34
CA SER A 400 -52.30 51.38 9.29
C SER A 400 -50.79 51.75 9.34
N LYS A 401 -50.49 53.01 9.05
CA LYS A 401 -49.08 53.49 9.17
C LYS A 401 -48.51 53.22 10.56
N LEU A 402 -47.30 52.69 10.59
CA LEU A 402 -46.55 52.45 11.82
C LEU A 402 -46.14 53.77 12.48
N THR A 403 -46.24 53.82 13.78
CA THR A 403 -45.60 54.88 14.57
C THR A 403 -44.09 54.74 14.54
N LYS A 404 -43.35 55.79 14.91
CA LYS A 404 -41.87 55.76 15.00
C LYS A 404 -41.39 54.63 15.91
N ILE A 405 -42.04 54.45 17.08
CA ILE A 405 -41.68 53.41 18.05
C ILE A 405 -41.89 52.02 17.48
N GLU A 406 -43.01 51.77 16.82
CA GLU A 406 -43.30 50.47 16.17
C GLU A 406 -42.29 50.18 15.04
N PHE A 407 -41.95 51.19 14.23
CA PHE A 407 -40.94 51.03 13.18
C PHE A 407 -39.55 50.77 13.74
N ASP A 408 -39.16 51.46 14.83
CA ASP A 408 -37.88 51.23 15.51
C ASP A 408 -37.84 49.82 16.14
N LEU A 409 -38.99 49.29 16.60
CA LEU A 409 -39.08 47.91 17.06
C LEU A 409 -38.91 46.90 15.89
N ILE A 410 -39.51 47.15 14.74
CA ILE A 410 -39.31 46.30 13.57
C ILE A 410 -37.83 46.26 13.17
N LYS A 411 -37.08 47.38 13.20
CA LYS A 411 -35.66 47.42 12.86
C LYS A 411 -34.78 46.49 13.72
N THR A 412 -35.25 46.09 14.90
CA THR A 412 -34.51 45.18 15.77
C THR A 412 -34.40 43.78 15.20
N HIS A 413 -35.23 43.41 14.17
CA HIS A 413 -35.19 42.07 13.61
C HIS A 413 -33.84 41.71 12.99
N ALA A 414 -33.09 42.65 12.40
CA ALA A 414 -31.78 42.39 11.84
C ALA A 414 -30.79 41.92 12.91
N GLN A 415 -30.75 42.58 14.06
CA GLN A 415 -29.94 42.17 15.21
C GLN A 415 -30.46 40.87 15.83
N ALA A 416 -31.77 40.73 16.03
CA ALA A 416 -32.37 39.50 16.57
C ALA A 416 -32.09 38.28 15.64
N GLY A 417 -32.14 38.48 14.32
CA GLY A 417 -31.77 37.46 13.35
C GLY A 417 -30.31 37.03 13.45
N PHE A 418 -29.41 38.01 13.61
CA PHE A 418 -28.00 37.74 13.90
C PHE A 418 -27.82 36.91 15.17
N ASP A 419 -28.48 37.33 16.27
CA ASP A 419 -28.35 36.65 17.55
C ASP A 419 -28.87 35.20 17.53
N ILE A 420 -29.88 34.91 16.71
CA ILE A 420 -30.37 33.55 16.48
C ILE A 420 -29.36 32.70 15.69
N LEU A 421 -28.65 33.30 14.73
CA LEU A 421 -27.84 32.57 13.74
C LEU A 421 -26.34 32.54 14.07
N LYS A 422 -25.83 33.41 14.92
CA LYS A 422 -24.37 33.59 15.17
C LYS A 422 -23.66 32.38 15.72
N ASP A 423 -24.37 31.52 16.44
CA ASP A 423 -23.82 30.33 17.09
C ASP A 423 -23.93 29.07 16.17
N ILE A 424 -24.48 29.22 14.98
CA ILE A 424 -24.55 28.15 13.96
C ILE A 424 -23.32 28.24 13.07
N ASP A 425 -22.56 27.15 13.00
CA ASP A 425 -21.35 27.08 12.19
C ASP A 425 -21.70 26.87 10.69
N PHE A 426 -22.13 27.94 10.05
CA PHE A 426 -22.36 27.95 8.60
C PHE A 426 -21.00 28.05 7.87
N PRO A 427 -20.83 27.39 6.71
CA PRO A 427 -19.64 27.58 5.88
C PRO A 427 -19.54 28.99 5.26
N TRP A 428 -20.61 29.80 5.40
CA TRP A 428 -20.72 31.16 4.88
C TRP A 428 -21.10 32.14 5.99
N PRO A 429 -20.85 33.45 5.84
CA PRO A 429 -21.14 34.44 6.87
C PRO A 429 -22.65 34.79 6.94
N VAL A 430 -23.53 33.77 7.00
CA VAL A 430 -25.00 33.91 6.94
C VAL A 430 -25.52 34.86 7.99
N ALA A 431 -25.10 34.69 9.25
CA ALA A 431 -25.52 35.58 10.34
C ALA A 431 -25.17 37.05 10.07
N ARG A 432 -23.96 37.31 9.56
CA ARG A 432 -23.50 38.65 9.23
C ARG A 432 -24.28 39.25 8.04
N ILE A 433 -24.59 38.46 7.02
CA ILE A 433 -25.41 38.88 5.87
C ILE A 433 -26.80 39.30 6.36
N VAL A 434 -27.40 38.51 7.26
CA VAL A 434 -28.72 38.81 7.86
C VAL A 434 -28.66 40.09 8.71
N LEU A 435 -27.56 40.31 9.45
CA LEU A 435 -27.41 41.55 10.24
C LEU A 435 -27.37 42.79 9.35
N GLU A 436 -26.71 42.72 8.20
CA GLU A 436 -26.33 43.86 7.37
C GLU A 436 -27.30 44.16 6.23
N HIS A 437 -28.33 43.33 5.99
CA HIS A 437 -29.21 43.47 4.79
C HIS A 437 -29.96 44.79 4.71
N HIS A 438 -30.15 45.51 5.81
CA HIS A 438 -30.73 46.86 5.86
C HIS A 438 -29.70 47.97 5.99
N GLU A 439 -28.40 47.68 5.95
CA GLU A 439 -27.36 48.71 5.87
C GLU A 439 -27.43 49.42 4.50
N ARG A 440 -26.94 50.65 4.44
CA ARG A 440 -26.93 51.46 3.24
C ARG A 440 -25.53 52.01 2.99
N MET A 441 -25.12 52.14 1.74
CA MET A 441 -23.76 52.57 1.37
C MET A 441 -23.30 53.85 2.02
N ASN A 442 -24.23 54.81 2.29
CA ASN A 442 -23.95 56.08 2.93
C ASN A 442 -23.99 56.03 4.48
N GLY A 443 -24.29 54.88 5.09
CA GLY A 443 -24.39 54.70 6.55
C GLY A 443 -25.74 55.16 7.16
N SER A 444 -26.73 55.44 6.36
CA SER A 444 -28.10 55.74 6.86
C SER A 444 -28.92 54.49 7.23
N GLY A 445 -28.37 53.29 6.93
CA GLY A 445 -28.98 52.01 7.27
C GLY A 445 -28.91 51.65 8.76
N TYR A 446 -29.31 50.42 9.08
CA TYR A 446 -29.30 49.91 10.46
C TYR A 446 -28.94 48.41 10.46
N PRO A 447 -28.53 47.84 11.57
CA PRO A 447 -28.45 48.38 12.94
C PRO A 447 -27.10 49.02 13.28
N ARG A 448 -26.05 48.82 12.48
CA ARG A 448 -24.67 49.27 12.82
C ARG A 448 -24.21 50.52 12.10
N HIS A 449 -25.00 51.03 11.17
CA HIS A 449 -24.69 52.22 10.35
C HIS A 449 -23.37 52.08 9.57
N LEU A 450 -23.13 50.88 9.03
CA LEU A 450 -21.97 50.57 8.23
C LEU A 450 -21.98 51.36 6.91
N LYS A 451 -20.77 51.64 6.35
CA LYS A 451 -20.62 52.43 5.13
C LYS A 451 -19.75 51.68 4.10
N GLY A 452 -20.10 51.85 2.84
CA GLY A 452 -19.27 51.40 1.72
C GLY A 452 -18.83 49.95 1.86
N ASP A 453 -17.54 49.72 1.81
CA ASP A 453 -16.94 48.39 1.79
C ASP A 453 -16.92 47.66 3.14
N ASP A 454 -17.35 48.31 4.22
CA ASP A 454 -17.58 47.67 5.52
C ASP A 454 -18.78 46.70 5.48
N ILE A 455 -19.71 46.91 4.50
CA ILE A 455 -20.87 46.05 4.24
C ILE A 455 -20.45 44.90 3.32
N LEU A 456 -20.76 43.67 3.68
CA LEU A 456 -20.51 42.53 2.80
C LEU A 456 -21.18 42.70 1.44
N ILE A 457 -20.52 42.26 0.36
CA ILE A 457 -21.11 42.32 -1.00
C ILE A 457 -22.40 41.52 -1.07
N GLU A 458 -22.50 40.38 -0.36
CA GLU A 458 -23.71 39.58 -0.25
C GLU A 458 -24.86 40.39 0.43
N SER A 459 -24.55 41.18 1.46
CA SER A 459 -25.52 42.03 2.14
C SER A 459 -25.98 43.18 1.23
N ARG A 460 -25.08 43.77 0.44
CA ARG A 460 -25.43 44.80 -0.57
C ARG A 460 -26.36 44.23 -1.64
N ILE A 461 -26.09 43.01 -2.10
CA ILE A 461 -26.94 42.29 -3.08
C ILE A 461 -28.30 42.01 -2.48
N LEU A 462 -28.35 41.46 -1.25
CA LEU A 462 -29.60 41.15 -0.57
C LEU A 462 -30.41 42.43 -0.32
N SER A 463 -29.77 43.52 0.06
CA SER A 463 -30.41 44.83 0.28
C SER A 463 -31.13 45.37 -0.99
N VAL A 464 -30.55 45.20 -2.17
CA VAL A 464 -31.19 45.59 -3.45
C VAL A 464 -32.32 44.64 -3.80
N ALA A 465 -32.10 43.30 -3.68
CA ALA A 465 -33.12 42.31 -3.98
C ALA A 465 -34.36 42.43 -3.11
N ASP A 466 -34.18 42.70 -1.80
CA ASP A 466 -35.27 42.88 -0.85
C ASP A 466 -36.11 44.14 -1.19
N VAL A 467 -35.43 45.27 -1.48
CA VAL A 467 -36.14 46.50 -1.87
C VAL A 467 -36.95 46.33 -3.16
N VAL A 468 -36.35 45.74 -4.19
CA VAL A 468 -37.00 45.53 -5.48
C VAL A 468 -38.22 44.61 -5.35
N GLU A 469 -38.09 43.51 -4.61
CA GLU A 469 -39.20 42.61 -4.36
C GLU A 469 -40.26 43.32 -3.50
N ALA A 470 -39.88 43.98 -2.40
CA ALA A 470 -40.80 44.66 -1.50
C ALA A 470 -41.61 45.78 -2.17
N MET A 471 -41.06 46.43 -3.20
CA MET A 471 -41.78 47.46 -3.98
C MET A 471 -42.56 46.86 -5.12
N GLY A 472 -42.12 45.76 -5.71
CA GLY A 472 -42.77 45.07 -6.81
C GLY A 472 -44.01 44.27 -6.41
N SER A 473 -44.08 43.82 -5.14
CA SER A 473 -45.16 42.96 -4.63
C SER A 473 -46.21 43.71 -3.83
N HIS A 474 -47.42 43.14 -3.73
CA HIS A 474 -48.51 43.65 -2.91
C HIS A 474 -48.22 43.56 -1.42
N ARG A 475 -48.46 44.64 -0.66
CA ARG A 475 -48.36 44.69 0.80
C ARG A 475 -49.71 45.13 1.41
N PRO A 476 -50.02 44.82 2.69
CA PRO A 476 -51.34 45.11 3.31
C PRO A 476 -51.70 46.57 3.29
N TYR A 477 -50.69 47.44 3.44
CA TYR A 477 -50.89 48.88 3.56
C TYR A 477 -50.64 49.60 2.24
N ARG A 478 -50.25 48.88 1.17
CA ARG A 478 -49.87 49.46 -0.13
C ARG A 478 -50.01 48.48 -1.26
N PRO A 479 -50.82 48.81 -2.29
CA PRO A 479 -50.79 48.02 -3.53
C PRO A 479 -49.36 47.94 -4.09
N ALA A 480 -49.04 46.90 -4.86
CA ALA A 480 -47.78 46.85 -5.59
C ALA A 480 -47.59 48.14 -6.38
N LEU A 481 -46.45 48.75 -6.23
CA LEU A 481 -46.09 49.93 -7.04
C LEU A 481 -45.76 49.51 -8.49
N GLY A 482 -45.49 48.25 -8.68
CA GLY A 482 -44.99 47.67 -9.93
C GLY A 482 -43.46 47.64 -9.97
N ILE A 483 -42.92 46.94 -10.93
CA ILE A 483 -41.47 46.74 -11.05
C ILE A 483 -40.73 48.01 -11.48
N GLU A 484 -41.32 48.84 -12.38
CA GLU A 484 -40.65 50.05 -12.85
C GLU A 484 -40.34 51.06 -11.75
N PRO A 485 -41.27 51.41 -10.82
CA PRO A 485 -40.96 52.28 -9.69
C PRO A 485 -39.86 51.71 -8.77
N ALA A 486 -39.77 50.36 -8.64
CA ALA A 486 -38.72 49.73 -7.88
C ALA A 486 -37.33 49.89 -8.58
N LEU A 487 -37.30 49.76 -9.88
CA LEU A 487 -36.08 49.95 -10.67
C LEU A 487 -35.66 51.42 -10.69
N GLU A 488 -36.61 52.37 -10.77
CA GLU A 488 -36.36 53.82 -10.64
C GLU A 488 -35.76 54.16 -9.28
N GLU A 489 -36.24 53.55 -8.18
CA GLU A 489 -35.67 53.73 -6.82
C GLU A 489 -34.21 53.26 -6.77
N ILE A 490 -33.92 52.10 -7.33
CA ILE A 490 -32.55 51.57 -7.36
C ILE A 490 -31.63 52.46 -8.19
N GLU A 491 -32.10 52.92 -9.37
CA GLU A 491 -31.35 53.76 -10.29
C GLU A 491 -31.06 55.14 -9.69
N HIS A 492 -32.10 55.80 -9.10
CA HIS A 492 -31.97 57.13 -8.49
C HIS A 492 -31.01 57.13 -7.29
N ASN A 493 -31.01 56.07 -6.48
CA ASN A 493 -30.20 55.96 -5.26
C ASN A 493 -28.92 55.14 -5.49
N LYS A 494 -28.57 54.84 -6.72
CA LYS A 494 -27.34 54.15 -7.11
C LYS A 494 -26.08 54.92 -6.65
N GLY A 495 -25.15 54.26 -5.96
CA GLY A 495 -23.96 54.88 -5.39
C GLY A 495 -24.20 55.72 -4.14
N ILE A 496 -25.48 55.95 -3.75
CA ILE A 496 -25.85 56.69 -2.52
C ILE A 496 -26.33 55.70 -1.44
N LEU A 497 -27.43 55.03 -1.68
CA LEU A 497 -28.01 54.01 -0.79
C LEU A 497 -27.58 52.60 -1.17
N TYR A 498 -27.44 52.34 -2.45
CA TYR A 498 -27.17 51.04 -3.03
C TYR A 498 -25.80 51.01 -3.73
N ASP A 499 -25.13 49.85 -3.68
CA ASP A 499 -23.88 49.66 -4.37
C ASP A 499 -24.05 49.82 -5.90
N SER A 500 -23.13 50.54 -6.55
CA SER A 500 -23.25 50.89 -7.95
C SER A 500 -23.22 49.65 -8.85
N ALA A 501 -22.31 48.68 -8.60
CA ALA A 501 -22.18 47.48 -9.41
C ALA A 501 -23.39 46.54 -9.22
N VAL A 502 -23.88 46.44 -7.97
CA VAL A 502 -25.08 45.63 -7.65
C VAL A 502 -26.31 46.25 -8.31
N SER A 503 -26.46 47.59 -8.27
CA SER A 503 -27.57 48.28 -8.96
C SER A 503 -27.52 48.07 -10.45
N ASP A 504 -26.34 48.19 -11.09
CA ASP A 504 -26.18 47.99 -12.53
C ASP A 504 -26.52 46.54 -12.92
N ALA A 505 -26.08 45.56 -12.15
CA ALA A 505 -26.40 44.15 -12.38
C ALA A 505 -27.92 43.89 -12.26
N CYS A 506 -28.58 44.46 -11.26
CA CYS A 506 -30.05 44.37 -11.11
C CYS A 506 -30.79 44.98 -12.29
N LEU A 507 -30.47 46.24 -12.66
CA LEU A 507 -31.12 46.92 -13.79
C LEU A 507 -30.92 46.16 -15.08
N LYS A 508 -29.74 45.63 -15.36
CA LYS A 508 -29.41 44.84 -16.52
C LYS A 508 -30.28 43.56 -16.60
N LEU A 509 -30.46 42.86 -15.48
CA LEU A 509 -31.29 41.65 -15.44
C LEU A 509 -32.72 41.95 -15.90
N PHE A 510 -33.37 43.01 -15.42
CA PHE A 510 -34.74 43.35 -15.77
C PHE A 510 -34.86 43.95 -17.16
N ARG A 511 -34.07 44.96 -17.48
CA ARG A 511 -34.19 45.74 -18.70
C ARG A 511 -33.60 45.09 -19.95
N GLU A 512 -32.52 44.31 -19.81
CA GLU A 512 -31.84 43.71 -20.94
C GLU A 512 -32.07 42.19 -21.04
N LYS A 513 -32.15 41.49 -19.93
CA LYS A 513 -32.29 40.02 -19.89
C LYS A 513 -33.72 39.52 -19.67
N GLY A 514 -34.68 40.42 -19.47
CA GLY A 514 -36.08 40.07 -19.30
C GLY A 514 -36.40 39.27 -18.03
N TYR A 515 -35.65 39.48 -16.96
CA TYR A 515 -35.91 38.82 -15.66
C TYR A 515 -37.30 39.20 -15.14
N GLN A 516 -38.05 38.23 -14.61
CA GLN A 516 -39.33 38.44 -14.00
C GLN A 516 -39.35 37.89 -12.58
N LEU A 517 -39.95 38.63 -11.65
CA LEU A 517 -40.26 38.11 -10.31
C LEU A 517 -41.39 37.08 -10.46
N THR A 518 -41.10 35.81 -10.11
CA THR A 518 -42.06 34.70 -10.25
C THR A 518 -42.48 34.13 -8.91
#